data_3689993d990b471f0991ce9b12e23a0d
#
_entry.id   3689993d990b471f0991ce9b12e23a0d
#
_cell.length_a   1.000
_cell.length_b   1.000
_cell.length_c   1.000
_cell.angle_alpha   90.00
_cell.angle_beta   90.00
_cell.angle_gamma   90.00
#
_symmetry.space_group_name_H-M   'P 1'
#
loop_
_entity.id
_entity.type
_entity.pdbx_description
1 polymer ?
#
loop_
_entity_poly.entity_id
_entity_poly.type
_entity_poly.pdbx_seq_one_letter_code
_entity_poly.pdbx_strand_id
1 'polypeptide(L)'
;MDAANEADVDRLLFLGCSCIYPKFADQPIKESSLLTGILEPTNDAYAIAKIAGVMQVQAYRKQYGRHWISAMPTNLYGPGDNFHHENSHVLPALMRRFHDAKQNDASEVVIWGSGAPRLEFLYVDDLAKASLFLLESYDDVQTINVGVGHDLSIHELARLIAATVWYEGTLRQDATKPDGTPRKLLDVGRLHGLGWYATTGLQEEITSTYEWYLAHRYSLRRK
;
A
#
# COMPACT_ATOMS: atom_id res chain seq x y z
N MET A 1 8.43 -14.60 15.58
CA MET A 1 9.63 -13.92 16.14
C MET A 1 10.41 -14.84 17.09
N ASP A 2 9.74 -15.65 17.93
CA ASP A 2 10.43 -16.58 18.84
C ASP A 2 11.43 -17.49 18.12
N ALA A 3 10.98 -18.19 17.07
CA ALA A 3 11.86 -19.06 16.28
C ALA A 3 13.07 -18.31 15.65
N ALA A 4 12.89 -17.08 15.23
CA ALA A 4 13.98 -16.27 14.71
C ALA A 4 14.98 -15.88 15.82
N ASN A 5 14.48 -15.62 17.02
CA ASN A 5 15.33 -15.32 18.16
C ASN A 5 16.08 -16.58 18.65
N GLU A 6 15.42 -17.74 18.70
CA GLU A 6 16.04 -19.04 19.04
C GLU A 6 17.10 -19.45 18.02
N ALA A 7 16.88 -19.13 16.74
CA ALA A 7 17.85 -19.37 15.66
C ALA A 7 18.94 -18.29 15.58
N ASP A 8 19.01 -17.38 16.54
CA ASP A 8 20.00 -16.29 16.62
C ASP A 8 20.06 -15.39 15.37
N VAL A 9 18.87 -15.13 14.75
CA VAL A 9 18.78 -14.24 13.60
C VAL A 9 19.09 -12.80 14.02
N ASP A 10 20.21 -12.26 13.53
CA ASP A 10 20.66 -10.92 13.88
C ASP A 10 19.79 -9.82 13.26
N ARG A 11 19.48 -9.92 11.96
CA ARG A 11 18.72 -8.90 11.20
C ARG A 11 17.37 -9.46 10.77
N LEU A 12 16.30 -8.73 11.10
CA LEU A 12 14.95 -9.05 10.67
C LEU A 12 14.19 -7.77 10.33
N LEU A 13 13.54 -7.74 9.18
CA LEU A 13 12.62 -6.69 8.79
C LEU A 13 11.18 -7.18 8.97
N PHE A 14 10.43 -6.53 9.85
CA PHE A 14 9.00 -6.71 9.97
C PHE A 14 8.27 -5.73 9.04
N LEU A 15 7.52 -6.26 8.07
CA LEU A 15 6.64 -5.46 7.24
C LEU A 15 5.32 -5.20 7.97
N GLY A 16 5.18 -3.98 8.47
CA GLY A 16 3.94 -3.44 9.00
C GLY A 16 2.98 -3.04 7.87
N CYS A 17 2.25 -1.96 8.10
CA CYS A 17 1.33 -1.37 7.12
C CYS A 17 0.99 0.05 7.56
N SER A 18 0.80 0.98 6.65
CA SER A 18 0.31 2.33 6.97
C SER A 18 -1.10 2.36 7.59
N CYS A 19 -1.81 1.22 7.62
CA CYS A 19 -3.10 1.09 8.31
C CYS A 19 -3.01 1.15 9.84
N ILE A 20 -1.80 1.05 10.43
CA ILE A 20 -1.58 1.19 11.88
C ILE A 20 -1.74 2.62 12.38
N TYR A 21 -1.74 3.59 11.50
CA TYR A 21 -1.91 4.99 11.86
C TYR A 21 -3.39 5.36 12.05
N PRO A 22 -3.69 6.36 12.89
CA PRO A 22 -5.06 6.82 13.08
C PRO A 22 -5.72 7.25 11.76
N LYS A 23 -7.04 7.01 11.66
CA LYS A 23 -7.85 7.40 10.49
C LYS A 23 -7.70 8.87 10.12
N PHE A 24 -7.59 9.73 11.11
CA PHE A 24 -7.52 11.18 10.98
C PHE A 24 -6.16 11.74 11.45
N ALA A 25 -5.08 10.98 11.24
CA ALA A 25 -3.73 11.47 11.50
C ALA A 25 -3.41 12.68 10.63
N ASP A 26 -2.62 13.60 11.17
CA ASP A 26 -2.09 14.74 10.40
C ASP A 26 -1.32 14.27 9.18
N GLN A 27 -1.45 15.03 8.09
CA GLN A 27 -0.86 14.68 6.80
C GLN A 27 0.29 15.62 6.42
N PRO A 28 1.41 15.10 5.93
CA PRO A 28 1.75 13.67 5.77
C PRO A 28 1.94 12.96 7.12
N ILE A 29 1.60 11.66 7.17
CA ILE A 29 1.59 10.87 8.40
C ILE A 29 3.02 10.53 8.83
N LYS A 30 3.40 11.00 10.01
CA LYS A 30 4.70 10.70 10.64
C LYS A 30 4.65 9.39 11.41
N GLU A 31 5.80 8.74 11.59
CA GLU A 31 5.92 7.53 12.41
C GLU A 31 5.47 7.74 13.86
N SER A 32 5.61 8.95 14.38
CA SER A 32 5.15 9.35 15.72
C SER A 32 3.63 9.35 15.88
N SER A 33 2.86 9.23 14.79
CA SER A 33 1.40 9.15 14.83
C SER A 33 0.89 7.76 15.28
N LEU A 34 1.78 6.78 15.46
CA LEU A 34 1.39 5.47 15.96
C LEU A 34 0.73 5.56 17.34
N LEU A 35 -0.47 4.95 17.49
CA LEU A 35 -1.25 4.91 18.75
C LEU A 35 -1.72 6.28 19.28
N THR A 36 -1.80 7.32 18.45
CA THR A 36 -2.26 8.65 18.86
C THR A 36 -3.75 8.88 18.63
N GLY A 37 -4.48 7.94 18.06
CA GLY A 37 -5.92 8.10 17.78
C GLY A 37 -6.60 6.83 17.32
N ILE A 38 -7.86 6.96 16.92
CA ILE A 38 -8.74 5.85 16.50
C ILE A 38 -8.31 5.32 15.14
N LEU A 39 -8.23 4.01 15.02
CA LEU A 39 -7.96 3.30 13.77
C LEU A 39 -9.16 3.38 12.81
N GLU A 40 -8.93 3.04 11.53
CA GLU A 40 -10.04 2.84 10.58
C GLU A 40 -10.87 1.61 10.98
N PRO A 41 -12.17 1.78 11.34
CA PRO A 41 -12.97 0.68 11.90
C PRO A 41 -13.14 -0.53 10.98
N THR A 42 -13.07 -0.32 9.66
CA THR A 42 -13.23 -1.41 8.68
C THR A 42 -11.96 -2.29 8.57
N ASN A 43 -10.85 -1.90 9.21
CA ASN A 43 -9.56 -2.58 9.11
C ASN A 43 -8.81 -2.65 10.46
N ASP A 44 -9.48 -2.39 11.57
CA ASP A 44 -8.88 -2.25 12.90
C ASP A 44 -8.24 -3.56 13.39
N ALA A 45 -8.86 -4.71 13.17
CA ALA A 45 -8.32 -6.01 13.56
C ALA A 45 -6.96 -6.30 12.89
N TYR A 46 -6.85 -6.01 11.59
CA TYR A 46 -5.58 -6.15 10.86
C TYR A 46 -4.54 -5.13 11.35
N ALA A 47 -4.97 -3.89 11.56
CA ALA A 47 -4.09 -2.85 12.07
C ALA A 47 -3.53 -3.19 13.46
N ILE A 48 -4.38 -3.67 14.38
CA ILE A 48 -3.96 -4.13 15.72
C ILE A 48 -2.94 -5.26 15.63
N ALA A 49 -3.17 -6.25 14.75
CA ALA A 49 -2.20 -7.34 14.55
C ALA A 49 -0.83 -6.82 14.07
N LYS A 50 -0.82 -5.83 13.17
CA LYS A 50 0.42 -5.18 12.72
C LYS A 50 1.08 -4.33 13.80
N ILE A 51 0.31 -3.62 14.62
CA ILE A 51 0.81 -2.88 15.79
C ILE A 51 1.47 -3.85 16.78
N ALA A 52 0.82 -4.98 17.08
CA ALA A 52 1.40 -6.00 17.96
C ALA A 52 2.75 -6.51 17.44
N GLY A 53 2.88 -6.73 16.12
CA GLY A 53 4.15 -7.10 15.51
C GLY A 53 5.24 -6.04 15.66
N VAL A 54 4.91 -4.76 15.48
CA VAL A 54 5.84 -3.63 15.72
C VAL A 54 6.30 -3.62 17.18
N MET A 55 5.36 -3.75 18.13
CA MET A 55 5.68 -3.78 19.57
C MET A 55 6.56 -4.99 19.93
N GLN A 56 6.33 -6.14 19.31
CA GLN A 56 7.20 -7.31 19.48
C GLN A 56 8.62 -7.03 19.00
N VAL A 57 8.81 -6.47 17.80
CA VAL A 57 10.14 -6.09 17.30
C VAL A 57 10.87 -5.20 18.32
N GLN A 58 10.20 -4.18 18.83
CA GLN A 58 10.76 -3.27 19.83
C GLN A 58 11.11 -3.99 21.13
N ALA A 59 10.26 -4.93 21.58
CA ALA A 59 10.51 -5.73 22.78
C ALA A 59 11.73 -6.65 22.62
N TYR A 60 11.88 -7.33 21.47
CA TYR A 60 13.05 -8.16 21.16
C TYR A 60 14.34 -7.35 21.09
N ARG A 61 14.31 -6.15 20.47
CA ARG A 61 15.46 -5.23 20.51
C ARG A 61 15.86 -4.90 21.94
N LYS A 62 14.90 -4.53 22.78
CA LYS A 62 15.16 -4.12 24.17
C LYS A 62 15.65 -5.28 25.05
N GLN A 63 15.05 -6.45 24.91
CA GLN A 63 15.31 -7.59 25.78
C GLN A 63 16.54 -8.39 25.37
N TYR A 64 16.76 -8.59 24.07
CA TYR A 64 17.77 -9.48 23.52
C TYR A 64 18.86 -8.77 22.69
N GLY A 65 18.78 -7.44 22.56
CA GLY A 65 19.76 -6.68 21.77
C GLY A 65 19.69 -6.91 20.26
N ARG A 66 18.54 -7.40 19.74
CA ARG A 66 18.39 -7.72 18.32
C ARG A 66 18.37 -6.47 17.45
N HIS A 67 18.95 -6.55 16.25
CA HIS A 67 18.95 -5.50 15.23
C HIS A 67 17.72 -5.59 14.30
N TRP A 68 16.56 -5.93 14.86
CA TRP A 68 15.31 -6.08 14.12
C TRP A 68 14.62 -4.74 13.92
N ILE A 69 14.08 -4.51 12.73
CA ILE A 69 13.47 -3.24 12.33
C ILE A 69 12.04 -3.44 11.83
N SER A 70 11.27 -2.35 11.79
CA SER A 70 9.89 -2.36 11.29
C SER A 70 9.69 -1.28 10.25
N ALA A 71 9.28 -1.66 9.05
CA ALA A 71 8.94 -0.75 7.96
C ALA A 71 7.41 -0.68 7.74
N MET A 72 6.91 0.53 7.48
CA MET A 72 5.49 0.83 7.27
C MET A 72 5.25 1.19 5.81
N PRO A 73 5.02 0.21 4.93
CA PRO A 73 4.73 0.51 3.53
C PRO A 73 3.36 1.18 3.36
N THR A 74 3.27 2.04 2.34
CA THR A 74 2.02 2.60 1.83
C THR A 74 1.23 1.55 1.03
N ASN A 75 0.22 1.96 0.23
CA ASN A 75 -0.55 1.01 -0.57
C ASN A 75 0.33 0.46 -1.70
N LEU A 76 0.46 -0.86 -1.72
CA LEU A 76 1.26 -1.56 -2.72
C LEU A 76 0.41 -1.94 -3.94
N TYR A 77 1.06 -2.06 -5.08
CA TYR A 77 0.51 -2.60 -6.31
C TYR A 77 1.61 -3.21 -7.17
N GLY A 78 1.24 -4.08 -8.09
CA GLY A 78 2.18 -4.68 -9.04
C GLY A 78 1.78 -6.07 -9.50
N PRO A 79 2.66 -6.77 -10.23
CA PRO A 79 2.51 -8.17 -10.60
C PRO A 79 2.23 -9.07 -9.39
N GLY A 80 1.31 -10.02 -9.55
CA GLY A 80 0.95 -10.94 -8.47
C GLY A 80 -0.08 -10.40 -7.46
N ASP A 81 -0.57 -9.17 -7.63
CA ASP A 81 -1.59 -8.59 -6.76
C ASP A 81 -2.93 -9.36 -6.84
N ASN A 82 -3.81 -9.10 -5.89
CA ASN A 82 -5.15 -9.67 -5.84
C ASN A 82 -6.13 -8.88 -6.72
N PHE A 83 -6.53 -9.45 -7.85
CA PHE A 83 -7.51 -8.85 -8.78
C PHE A 83 -8.93 -9.39 -8.56
N HIS A 84 -9.30 -9.83 -7.36
CA HIS A 84 -10.65 -10.29 -7.07
C HIS A 84 -11.67 -9.14 -7.17
N HIS A 85 -12.88 -9.41 -7.68
CA HIS A 85 -13.91 -8.38 -7.91
C HIS A 85 -14.31 -7.60 -6.65
N GLU A 86 -14.38 -8.28 -5.50
CA GLU A 86 -14.91 -7.72 -4.25
C GLU A 86 -13.84 -7.54 -3.17
N ASN A 87 -12.78 -8.36 -3.18
CA ASN A 87 -11.81 -8.46 -2.09
C ASN A 87 -10.41 -7.97 -2.48
N SER A 88 -10.31 -7.13 -3.51
CA SER A 88 -9.04 -6.52 -3.94
C SER A 88 -8.90 -5.08 -3.47
N HIS A 89 -7.65 -4.61 -3.40
CA HIS A 89 -7.36 -3.21 -3.16
C HIS A 89 -7.81 -2.34 -4.34
N VAL A 90 -7.92 -1.03 -4.10
CA VAL A 90 -8.53 -0.09 -5.05
C VAL A 90 -7.89 -0.10 -6.44
N LEU A 91 -6.55 -0.15 -6.55
CA LEU A 91 -5.87 -0.12 -7.85
C LEU A 91 -6.16 -1.37 -8.68
N PRO A 92 -5.91 -2.61 -8.21
CA PRO A 92 -6.25 -3.80 -8.97
C PRO A 92 -7.76 -3.97 -9.20
N ALA A 93 -8.62 -3.50 -8.27
CA ALA A 93 -10.07 -3.50 -8.48
C ALA A 93 -10.48 -2.61 -9.64
N LEU A 94 -9.95 -1.38 -9.72
CA LEU A 94 -10.21 -0.46 -10.83
C LEU A 94 -9.66 -1.02 -12.14
N MET A 95 -8.44 -1.55 -12.15
CA MET A 95 -7.83 -2.13 -13.35
C MET A 95 -8.68 -3.25 -13.94
N ARG A 96 -9.12 -4.18 -13.11
CA ARG A 96 -10.02 -5.25 -13.55
C ARG A 96 -11.36 -4.71 -14.03
N ARG A 97 -11.96 -3.78 -13.30
CA ARG A 97 -13.26 -3.18 -13.65
C ARG A 97 -13.23 -2.49 -15.01
N PHE A 98 -12.18 -1.72 -15.29
CA PHE A 98 -11.99 -1.08 -16.60
C PHE A 98 -11.73 -2.09 -17.70
N HIS A 99 -10.93 -3.13 -17.40
CA HIS A 99 -10.72 -4.23 -18.36
C HIS A 99 -12.03 -4.93 -18.73
N ASP A 100 -12.82 -5.35 -17.74
CA ASP A 100 -14.08 -6.03 -17.95
C ASP A 100 -15.10 -5.13 -18.69
N ALA A 101 -15.16 -3.84 -18.35
CA ALA A 101 -16.00 -2.86 -19.04
C ALA A 101 -15.62 -2.73 -20.51
N LYS A 102 -14.33 -2.64 -20.84
CA LYS A 102 -13.83 -2.62 -22.23
C LYS A 102 -14.19 -3.90 -22.99
N GLN A 103 -14.02 -5.08 -22.35
CA GLN A 103 -14.34 -6.35 -23.02
C GLN A 103 -15.84 -6.53 -23.31
N ASN A 104 -16.69 -5.86 -22.54
CA ASN A 104 -18.16 -5.93 -22.67
C ASN A 104 -18.77 -4.69 -23.37
N ASP A 105 -17.94 -3.84 -23.98
CA ASP A 105 -18.38 -2.59 -24.62
C ASP A 105 -19.29 -1.73 -23.72
N ALA A 106 -19.04 -1.74 -22.40
CA ALA A 106 -19.82 -0.99 -21.43
C ALA A 106 -19.58 0.51 -21.60
N SER A 107 -20.67 1.30 -21.69
CA SER A 107 -20.60 2.75 -21.90
C SER A 107 -20.14 3.54 -20.67
N GLU A 108 -20.23 2.95 -19.45
CA GLU A 108 -19.79 3.58 -18.20
C GLU A 108 -19.11 2.61 -17.24
N VAL A 109 -18.19 3.14 -16.43
CA VAL A 109 -17.63 2.48 -15.23
C VAL A 109 -18.00 3.29 -14.01
N VAL A 110 -18.57 2.61 -13.00
CA VAL A 110 -18.97 3.24 -11.73
C VAL A 110 -17.82 3.16 -10.73
N ILE A 111 -17.43 4.33 -10.21
CA ILE A 111 -16.46 4.48 -9.11
C ILE A 111 -17.23 4.70 -7.82
N TRP A 112 -16.98 3.88 -6.80
CA TRP A 112 -17.62 4.03 -5.50
C TRP A 112 -17.12 5.27 -4.76
N GLY A 113 -18.04 5.98 -4.11
CA GLY A 113 -17.78 7.22 -3.39
C GLY A 113 -17.66 8.44 -4.30
N SER A 114 -17.13 9.51 -3.74
CA SER A 114 -16.92 10.78 -4.45
C SER A 114 -15.72 10.79 -5.40
N GLY A 115 -14.82 9.82 -5.25
CA GLY A 115 -13.52 9.82 -5.94
C GLY A 115 -12.51 10.85 -5.41
N ALA A 116 -12.89 11.63 -4.39
CA ALA A 116 -12.03 12.66 -3.79
C ALA A 116 -10.93 12.13 -2.85
N PRO A 117 -11.10 10.98 -2.13
CA PRO A 117 -10.04 10.47 -1.26
C PRO A 117 -8.70 10.36 -1.98
N ARG A 118 -7.62 10.72 -1.28
CA ARG A 118 -6.26 10.74 -1.83
C ARG A 118 -5.41 9.65 -1.18
N LEU A 119 -4.78 8.84 -2.01
CA LEU A 119 -3.95 7.72 -1.58
C LEU A 119 -2.59 7.77 -2.26
N GLU A 120 -1.61 7.28 -1.55
CA GLU A 120 -0.25 7.05 -2.03
C GLU A 120 -0.11 5.59 -2.48
N PHE A 121 0.64 5.36 -3.57
CA PHE A 121 0.87 4.04 -4.15
C PHE A 121 2.36 3.81 -4.39
N LEU A 122 2.86 2.63 -3.99
CA LEU A 122 4.24 2.22 -4.18
C LEU A 122 4.28 0.90 -4.95
N TYR A 123 5.11 0.85 -5.99
CA TYR A 123 5.33 -0.37 -6.76
C TYR A 123 6.00 -1.46 -5.92
N VAL A 124 5.57 -2.71 -6.09
CA VAL A 124 6.02 -3.82 -5.24
C VAL A 124 7.52 -4.08 -5.32
N ASP A 125 8.15 -3.91 -6.49
CA ASP A 125 9.59 -4.09 -6.64
C ASP A 125 10.38 -2.97 -5.96
N ASP A 126 9.85 -1.74 -5.90
CA ASP A 126 10.47 -0.67 -5.12
C ASP A 126 10.38 -0.95 -3.62
N LEU A 127 9.28 -1.56 -3.13
CA LEU A 127 9.25 -2.05 -1.75
C LEU A 127 10.30 -3.14 -1.51
N ALA A 128 10.48 -4.07 -2.45
CA ALA A 128 11.51 -5.11 -2.33
C ALA A 128 12.92 -4.50 -2.23
N LYS A 129 13.24 -3.53 -3.10
CA LYS A 129 14.52 -2.78 -3.05
C LYS A 129 14.66 -2.01 -1.74
N ALA A 130 13.62 -1.31 -1.28
CA ALA A 130 13.61 -0.61 0.01
C ALA A 130 13.86 -1.56 1.18
N SER A 131 13.25 -2.76 1.14
CA SER A 131 13.41 -3.77 2.19
C SER A 131 14.85 -4.26 2.32
N LEU A 132 15.53 -4.54 1.20
CA LEU A 132 16.94 -4.91 1.18
C LEU A 132 17.81 -3.74 1.67
N PHE A 133 17.59 -2.54 1.15
CA PHE A 133 18.31 -1.35 1.58
C PHE A 133 18.18 -1.11 3.10
N LEU A 134 16.98 -1.24 3.65
CA LEU A 134 16.73 -1.03 5.08
C LEU A 134 17.38 -2.13 5.94
N LEU A 135 17.40 -3.37 5.48
CA LEU A 135 18.14 -4.45 6.17
C LEU A 135 19.63 -4.17 6.28
N GLU A 136 20.20 -3.45 5.32
CA GLU A 136 21.63 -3.12 5.30
C GLU A 136 21.97 -1.83 6.04
N SER A 137 21.10 -0.79 5.92
CA SER A 137 21.45 0.58 6.29
C SER A 137 20.65 1.17 7.45
N TYR A 138 19.57 0.52 7.93
CA TYR A 138 18.74 1.04 9.01
C TYR A 138 18.80 0.16 10.25
N ASP A 139 19.17 0.76 11.39
CA ASP A 139 19.20 0.07 12.69
C ASP A 139 18.70 0.99 13.81
N ASP A 140 17.37 1.17 13.85
CA ASP A 140 16.73 1.97 14.89
C ASP A 140 15.52 1.23 15.45
N VAL A 141 15.14 1.54 16.70
CA VAL A 141 13.93 1.04 17.37
C VAL A 141 12.67 1.68 16.79
N GLN A 142 12.79 2.86 16.21
CA GLN A 142 11.69 3.56 15.57
C GLN A 142 11.31 2.87 14.27
N THR A 143 10.00 2.86 13.97
CA THR A 143 9.52 2.42 12.67
C THR A 143 9.97 3.38 11.57
N ILE A 144 9.98 2.93 10.32
CA ILE A 144 10.29 3.77 9.17
C ILE A 144 9.18 3.66 8.12
N ASN A 145 8.65 4.78 7.68
CA ASN A 145 7.68 4.86 6.60
C ASN A 145 8.34 4.58 5.25
N VAL A 146 7.68 3.75 4.42
CA VAL A 146 8.14 3.43 3.07
C VAL A 146 7.06 3.79 2.06
N GLY A 147 7.33 4.80 1.26
CA GLY A 147 6.40 5.36 0.28
C GLY A 147 7.13 6.20 -0.77
N VAL A 148 6.36 6.89 -1.57
CA VAL A 148 6.86 7.76 -2.65
C VAL A 148 6.82 9.25 -2.30
N GLY A 149 6.10 9.63 -1.21
CA GLY A 149 5.97 11.00 -0.74
C GLY A 149 4.99 11.87 -1.54
N HIS A 150 4.17 11.29 -2.40
CA HIS A 150 3.08 11.98 -3.08
C HIS A 150 1.85 11.10 -3.26
N ASP A 151 0.68 11.71 -3.29
CA ASP A 151 -0.61 11.05 -3.42
C ASP A 151 -1.38 11.54 -4.66
N LEU A 152 -2.40 10.77 -5.03
CA LEU A 152 -3.38 11.17 -6.03
C LEU A 152 -4.78 10.78 -5.57
N SER A 153 -5.81 11.46 -6.09
CA SER A 153 -7.19 11.12 -5.82
C SER A 153 -7.57 9.80 -6.49
N ILE A 154 -8.60 9.13 -5.97
CA ILE A 154 -9.17 7.94 -6.61
C ILE A 154 -9.68 8.26 -8.01
N HIS A 155 -10.17 9.49 -8.24
CA HIS A 155 -10.60 9.93 -9.56
C HIS A 155 -9.41 10.06 -10.53
N GLU A 156 -8.28 10.66 -10.10
CA GLU A 156 -7.04 10.74 -10.89
C GLU A 156 -6.50 9.34 -11.21
N LEU A 157 -6.47 8.45 -10.21
CA LEU A 157 -6.06 7.05 -10.39
C LEU A 157 -6.96 6.33 -11.42
N ALA A 158 -8.29 6.50 -11.31
CA ALA A 158 -9.23 5.87 -12.22
C ALA A 158 -9.03 6.34 -13.66
N ARG A 159 -8.76 7.64 -13.89
CA ARG A 159 -8.43 8.17 -15.22
C ARG A 159 -7.13 7.59 -15.77
N LEU A 160 -6.12 7.47 -14.92
CA LEU A 160 -4.83 6.90 -15.29
C LEU A 160 -4.98 5.44 -15.75
N ILE A 161 -5.73 4.65 -14.96
CA ILE A 161 -6.00 3.24 -15.28
C ILE A 161 -6.88 3.11 -16.53
N ALA A 162 -7.93 3.94 -16.68
CA ALA A 162 -8.79 3.94 -17.87
C ALA A 162 -7.96 4.18 -19.14
N ALA A 163 -7.05 5.16 -19.12
CA ALA A 163 -6.13 5.43 -20.23
C ALA A 163 -5.20 4.23 -20.51
N THR A 164 -4.64 3.60 -19.48
CA THR A 164 -3.76 2.43 -19.63
C THR A 164 -4.50 1.22 -20.23
N VAL A 165 -5.75 1.02 -19.85
CA VAL A 165 -6.59 -0.06 -20.35
C VAL A 165 -7.16 0.26 -21.75
N TRP A 166 -7.08 1.53 -22.19
CA TRP A 166 -7.70 2.04 -23.42
C TRP A 166 -9.24 1.93 -23.36
N TYR A 167 -9.82 2.33 -22.22
CA TYR A 167 -11.26 2.40 -22.04
C TYR A 167 -11.76 3.81 -22.42
N GLU A 168 -12.71 3.88 -23.35
CA GLU A 168 -13.22 5.14 -23.92
C GLU A 168 -14.59 5.56 -23.36
N GLY A 169 -15.21 4.73 -22.51
CA GLY A 169 -16.48 5.04 -21.87
C GLY A 169 -16.37 6.10 -20.78
N THR A 170 -17.49 6.44 -20.17
CA THR A 170 -17.56 7.47 -19.13
C THR A 170 -17.27 6.92 -17.73
N LEU A 171 -16.72 7.78 -16.85
CA LEU A 171 -16.54 7.49 -15.44
C LEU A 171 -17.67 8.15 -14.66
N ARG A 172 -18.50 7.35 -13.95
CA ARG A 172 -19.57 7.84 -13.09
C ARG A 172 -19.25 7.54 -11.62
N GLN A 173 -19.43 8.52 -10.77
CA GLN A 173 -19.27 8.38 -9.32
C GLN A 173 -20.59 7.92 -8.69
N ASP A 174 -20.51 7.02 -7.72
CA ASP A 174 -21.65 6.58 -6.90
C ASP A 174 -21.48 7.12 -5.47
N ALA A 175 -21.98 8.32 -5.25
CA ALA A 175 -21.93 8.99 -3.95
C ALA A 175 -22.80 8.30 -2.86
N THR A 176 -23.59 7.28 -3.20
CA THR A 176 -24.32 6.47 -2.20
C THR A 176 -23.40 5.51 -1.44
N LYS A 177 -22.23 5.25 -1.98
CA LYS A 177 -21.18 4.45 -1.32
C LYS A 177 -20.28 5.37 -0.49
N PRO A 178 -19.87 4.91 0.70
CA PRO A 178 -19.03 5.72 1.57
C PRO A 178 -17.63 5.91 0.95
N ASP A 179 -17.05 7.08 1.18
CA ASP A 179 -15.62 7.29 0.99
C ASP A 179 -14.84 6.59 2.11
N GLY A 180 -13.65 6.11 1.79
CA GLY A 180 -12.69 5.58 2.78
C GLY A 180 -12.00 6.70 3.56
N THR A 181 -10.77 6.46 4.02
CA THR A 181 -9.92 7.47 4.65
C THR A 181 -9.72 8.65 3.68
N PRO A 182 -9.98 9.90 4.09
CA PRO A 182 -9.95 11.06 3.19
C PRO A 182 -8.59 11.28 2.53
N ARG A 183 -7.50 11.09 3.29
CA ARG A 183 -6.13 11.16 2.79
C ARG A 183 -5.23 10.19 3.53
N LYS A 184 -4.31 9.56 2.80
CA LYS A 184 -3.32 8.64 3.35
C LYS A 184 -2.00 8.82 2.59
N LEU A 185 -1.20 9.78 3.05
CA LEU A 185 0.13 10.10 2.56
C LEU A 185 1.12 9.93 3.70
N LEU A 186 2.19 9.16 3.49
CA LEU A 186 3.25 8.99 4.49
C LEU A 186 4.28 10.12 4.42
N ASP A 187 4.76 10.54 5.59
CA ASP A 187 6.00 11.30 5.68
C ASP A 187 7.16 10.32 5.47
N VAL A 188 7.87 10.49 4.38
CA VAL A 188 9.02 9.65 3.99
C VAL A 188 10.36 10.36 4.23
N GLY A 189 10.35 11.45 4.98
CA GLY A 189 11.55 12.26 5.23
C GLY A 189 12.69 11.47 5.85
N ARG A 190 12.39 10.50 6.75
CA ARG A 190 13.39 9.62 7.34
C ARG A 190 14.04 8.70 6.30
N LEU A 191 13.24 8.08 5.43
CA LEU A 191 13.74 7.20 4.37
C LEU A 191 14.59 7.97 3.35
N HIS A 192 14.14 9.15 2.97
CA HIS A 192 14.89 10.05 2.09
C HIS A 192 16.20 10.53 2.74
N GLY A 193 16.20 10.77 4.05
CA GLY A 193 17.40 11.11 4.81
C GLY A 193 18.47 10.01 4.83
N LEU A 194 18.09 8.75 4.62
CA LEU A 194 19.00 7.62 4.43
C LEU A 194 19.50 7.50 2.97
N GLY A 195 18.93 8.28 2.03
CA GLY A 195 19.34 8.28 0.62
C GLY A 195 18.52 7.35 -0.28
N TRP A 196 17.43 6.74 0.21
CA TRP A 196 16.58 5.89 -0.61
C TRP A 196 15.37 6.66 -1.16
N TYR A 197 15.07 6.43 -2.43
CA TYR A 197 13.91 6.98 -3.14
C TYR A 197 13.32 5.91 -4.04
N ALA A 198 11.97 5.92 -4.20
CA ALA A 198 11.32 5.13 -5.24
C ALA A 198 11.81 5.59 -6.62
N THR A 199 12.10 4.65 -7.50
CA THR A 199 12.76 4.94 -8.79
C THR A 199 11.82 4.84 -9.97
N THR A 200 10.62 4.27 -9.78
CA THR A 200 9.69 3.96 -10.86
C THR A 200 8.52 4.94 -10.92
N GLY A 201 8.11 5.27 -12.14
CA GLY A 201 6.98 6.19 -12.39
C GLY A 201 5.64 5.45 -12.34
N LEU A 202 4.64 6.02 -11.63
CA LEU A 202 3.32 5.39 -11.45
C LEU A 202 2.67 4.96 -12.78
N GLN A 203 2.74 5.78 -13.84
CA GLN A 203 2.13 5.47 -15.13
C GLN A 203 2.78 4.26 -15.80
N GLU A 204 4.10 4.16 -15.76
CA GLU A 204 4.88 3.08 -16.34
C GLU A 204 4.55 1.76 -15.65
N GLU A 205 4.52 1.77 -14.32
CA GLU A 205 4.27 0.58 -13.51
C GLU A 205 2.81 0.12 -13.51
N ILE A 206 1.85 1.04 -13.68
CA ILE A 206 0.45 0.65 -13.94
C ILE A 206 0.36 -0.08 -15.28
N THR A 207 1.10 0.34 -16.30
CA THR A 207 1.15 -0.32 -17.60
C THR A 207 1.74 -1.73 -17.47
N SER A 208 2.89 -1.88 -16.82
CA SER A 208 3.52 -3.18 -16.55
C SER A 208 2.61 -4.11 -15.73
N THR A 209 1.93 -3.58 -14.72
CA THR A 209 0.97 -4.32 -13.90
C THR A 209 -0.21 -4.82 -14.75
N TYR A 210 -0.71 -4.00 -15.68
CA TYR A 210 -1.80 -4.38 -16.58
C TYR A 210 -1.37 -5.44 -17.59
N GLU A 211 -0.17 -5.34 -18.15
CA GLU A 211 0.39 -6.36 -19.04
C GLU A 211 0.52 -7.70 -18.32
N TRP A 212 1.02 -7.68 -17.08
CA TRP A 212 1.06 -8.88 -16.24
C TRP A 212 -0.34 -9.45 -15.99
N TYR A 213 -1.32 -8.60 -15.67
CA TYR A 213 -2.72 -9.02 -15.49
C TYR A 213 -3.27 -9.69 -16.74
N LEU A 214 -3.06 -9.12 -17.93
CA LEU A 214 -3.50 -9.71 -19.20
C LEU A 214 -2.93 -11.09 -19.43
N ALA A 215 -1.65 -11.29 -19.14
CA ALA A 215 -0.98 -12.58 -19.31
C ALA A 215 -1.48 -13.66 -18.33
N HIS A 216 -1.92 -13.26 -17.13
CA HIS A 216 -2.22 -14.19 -16.04
C HIS A 216 -3.70 -14.28 -15.64
N ARG A 217 -4.59 -13.43 -16.19
CA ARG A 217 -6.00 -13.30 -15.75
C ARG A 217 -6.81 -14.60 -15.71
N TYR A 218 -6.50 -15.56 -16.56
CA TYR A 218 -7.18 -16.86 -16.59
C TYR A 218 -6.69 -17.84 -15.51
N SER A 219 -5.51 -17.61 -14.96
CA SER A 219 -4.90 -18.40 -13.88
C SER A 219 -5.08 -17.76 -12.48
N LEU A 220 -5.65 -16.55 -12.42
CA LEU A 220 -5.91 -15.88 -11.15
C LEU A 220 -6.90 -16.69 -10.31
N ARG A 221 -6.63 -16.78 -9.01
CA ARG A 221 -7.48 -17.53 -8.08
C ARG A 221 -8.93 -17.05 -8.15
N ARG A 222 -9.82 -17.94 -8.55
CA ARG A 222 -11.27 -17.79 -8.43
C ARG A 222 -11.67 -18.21 -7.00
N LYS A 223 -11.39 -17.40 -5.99
CA LYS A 223 -11.86 -17.64 -4.63
C LYS A 223 -12.76 -16.51 -4.20
#